data_e0d42328c5ac1122a0a4578cd8db86d4
#
_entry.id   e0d42328c5ac1122a0a4578cd8db86d4
#
_cell.length_a   1.000
_cell.length_b   1.000
_cell.length_c   1.000
_cell.angle_alpha   90.00
_cell.angle_beta   90.00
_cell.angle_gamma   90.00
#
_symmetry.space_group_name_H-M   'P 1'
#
loop_
_entity.id
_entity.type
_entity.pdbx_description
1 polymer ?
#
loop_
_entity_poly.entity_id
_entity_poly.type
_entity_poly.pdbx_seq_one_letter_code
_entity_poly.pdbx_strand_id
1 'polypeptide(L)'
;MTYYLGIMSGTSLDGVDIALTDIQSNQTKLIAADFTPMPANLREKVTALIQSGETTLQALGELDHQFGLLYADCVNAFLHKHQLKPEQIEAIGCHGQTVWHSPKGQFPFTMQIGDMNLLAAKTGITVVGDLRRKDMAFGGQGAPLVPAFHQAVFFDPNWATVVLNIGGISNVSLLIPEQPVIGFDTGTGNTLLDQWIEKYQGKAYDKNGEWATSGQVNSDLLAALLDEDFFQLPPPKSTGRELFNLAWLENKIQKIAGKTTALLPQDVQATLAEFTVQSIVLALNNIQTTLPCRLLVCGGGAKNQAIMNGLKQALPSWRIQLTTELDLDIDYVEATAFAWLAYRRMHNLPANLPSVTGATSAVSLGAIFPKE
;
A
#
# COMPACT_ATOMS: atom_id res chain seq x y z
N MET A 1 -14.15 20.12 -17.32
CA MET A 1 -13.86 19.12 -16.27
C MET A 1 -12.37 19.15 -16.07
N THR A 2 -11.93 19.29 -14.86
CA THR A 2 -10.52 19.36 -14.52
C THR A 2 -10.17 18.07 -13.77
N TYR A 3 -9.17 17.33 -14.27
CA TYR A 3 -8.78 16.04 -13.72
C TYR A 3 -7.52 16.18 -12.85
N TYR A 4 -7.30 15.17 -12.03
CA TYR A 4 -6.06 14.97 -11.27
C TYR A 4 -5.45 13.63 -11.64
N LEU A 5 -4.12 13.59 -11.76
CA LEU A 5 -3.37 12.34 -11.90
C LEU A 5 -2.71 11.99 -10.57
N GLY A 6 -2.72 10.71 -10.22
CA GLY A 6 -1.92 10.19 -9.12
C GLY A 6 -0.88 9.21 -9.64
N ILE A 7 0.33 9.32 -9.12
CA ILE A 7 1.44 8.42 -9.42
C ILE A 7 1.85 7.74 -8.13
N MET A 8 1.85 6.41 -8.14
CA MET A 8 2.34 5.58 -7.05
C MET A 8 3.44 4.64 -7.54
N SER A 9 4.56 4.64 -6.83
CA SER A 9 5.60 3.64 -6.93
C SER A 9 5.87 3.10 -5.53
N GLY A 10 5.47 1.85 -5.29
CA GLY A 10 5.51 1.21 -3.98
C GLY A 10 6.90 0.67 -3.63
N THR A 11 7.05 0.23 -2.37
CA THR A 11 8.28 -0.43 -1.88
C THR A 11 8.49 -1.84 -2.45
N SER A 12 7.49 -2.41 -3.10
CA SER A 12 7.59 -3.67 -3.85
C SER A 12 8.48 -3.54 -5.09
N LEU A 13 8.60 -2.32 -5.64
CA LEU A 13 9.37 -2.00 -6.84
C LEU A 13 8.88 -2.75 -8.10
N ASP A 14 7.59 -3.06 -8.16
CA ASP A 14 6.98 -3.77 -9.28
C ASP A 14 6.82 -2.85 -10.49
N GLY A 15 6.45 -1.60 -10.25
CA GLY A 15 6.23 -0.61 -11.30
C GLY A 15 5.68 0.71 -10.79
N VAL A 16 5.11 1.43 -11.72
CA VAL A 16 4.48 2.74 -11.54
C VAL A 16 3.00 2.63 -11.88
N ASP A 17 2.14 2.86 -10.91
CA ASP A 17 0.71 3.00 -11.09
C ASP A 17 0.35 4.45 -11.38
N ILE A 18 -0.51 4.67 -12.37
CA ILE A 18 -1.10 5.97 -12.70
C ILE A 18 -2.62 5.87 -12.63
N ALA A 19 -3.25 6.81 -11.95
CA ALA A 19 -4.70 6.93 -11.88
C ALA A 19 -5.16 8.32 -12.29
N LEU A 20 -6.05 8.41 -13.28
CA LEU A 20 -6.77 9.61 -13.65
C LEU A 20 -8.07 9.69 -12.89
N THR A 21 -8.31 10.80 -12.21
CA THR A 21 -9.48 10.98 -11.36
C THR A 21 -10.23 12.25 -11.68
N ASP A 22 -11.56 12.18 -11.62
CA ASP A 22 -12.44 13.33 -11.47
C ASP A 22 -12.74 13.50 -9.98
N ILE A 23 -12.26 14.61 -9.40
CA ILE A 23 -12.44 14.89 -7.98
C ILE A 23 -13.28 16.16 -7.84
N GLN A 24 -14.44 15.99 -7.24
CA GLN A 24 -15.33 17.08 -6.84
C GLN A 24 -15.46 17.07 -5.32
N SER A 25 -15.92 18.14 -4.73
CA SER A 25 -15.89 18.37 -3.26
C SER A 25 -16.22 17.17 -2.38
N ASN A 26 -17.10 16.27 -2.83
CA ASN A 26 -17.58 15.11 -2.06
C ASN A 26 -17.49 13.78 -2.82
N GLN A 27 -16.89 13.76 -4.00
CA GLN A 27 -16.79 12.54 -4.81
C GLN A 27 -15.43 12.43 -5.47
N THR A 28 -14.88 11.25 -5.44
CA THR A 28 -13.67 10.88 -6.18
C THR A 28 -14.02 9.71 -7.09
N LYS A 29 -13.87 9.91 -8.39
CA LYS A 29 -14.16 8.88 -9.40
C LYS A 29 -12.89 8.56 -10.17
N LEU A 30 -12.53 7.29 -10.20
CA LEU A 30 -11.48 6.77 -11.08
C LEU A 30 -12.01 6.76 -12.52
N ILE A 31 -11.32 7.43 -13.44
CA ILE A 31 -11.71 7.55 -14.85
C ILE A 31 -10.92 6.57 -15.72
N ALA A 32 -9.61 6.48 -15.48
CA ALA A 32 -8.70 5.58 -16.18
C ALA A 32 -7.48 5.29 -15.31
N ALA A 33 -6.85 4.16 -15.53
CA ALA A 33 -5.63 3.81 -14.82
C ALA A 33 -4.73 2.95 -15.71
N ASP A 34 -3.41 3.02 -15.46
CA ASP A 34 -2.40 2.22 -16.14
C ASP A 34 -1.29 1.82 -15.17
N PHE A 35 -0.65 0.70 -15.49
CA PHE A 35 0.54 0.21 -14.81
C PHE A 35 1.72 0.13 -15.80
N THR A 36 2.87 0.63 -15.38
CA THR A 36 4.13 0.51 -16.13
C THR A 36 5.13 -0.27 -15.29
N PRO A 37 5.64 -1.42 -15.76
CA PRO A 37 6.63 -2.20 -15.02
C PRO A 37 7.90 -1.39 -14.73
N MET A 38 8.49 -1.59 -13.53
CA MET A 38 9.76 -0.96 -13.17
C MET A 38 10.89 -1.47 -14.08
N PRO A 39 11.65 -0.59 -14.75
CA PRO A 39 12.82 -1.01 -15.51
C PRO A 39 13.81 -1.76 -14.62
N ALA A 40 14.31 -2.92 -15.11
CA ALA A 40 15.15 -3.83 -14.31
C ALA A 40 16.39 -3.13 -13.74
N ASN A 41 17.06 -2.28 -14.54
CA ASN A 41 18.23 -1.53 -14.11
C ASN A 41 17.93 -0.51 -12.99
N LEU A 42 16.74 0.10 -12.97
CA LEU A 42 16.33 1.00 -11.88
C LEU A 42 15.94 0.21 -10.64
N ARG A 43 15.24 -0.91 -10.82
CA ARG A 43 14.91 -1.84 -9.72
C ARG A 43 16.17 -2.31 -9.00
N GLU A 44 17.19 -2.76 -9.73
CA GLU A 44 18.45 -3.22 -9.15
C GLU A 44 19.15 -2.12 -8.36
N LYS A 45 19.26 -0.91 -8.92
CA LYS A 45 19.92 0.23 -8.26
C LYS A 45 19.20 0.65 -6.96
N VAL A 46 17.87 0.78 -7.02
CA VAL A 46 17.11 1.22 -5.83
C VAL A 46 17.04 0.11 -4.78
N THR A 47 17.00 -1.16 -5.18
CA THR A 47 17.08 -2.30 -4.26
C THR A 47 18.42 -2.30 -3.53
N ALA A 48 19.53 -2.14 -4.24
CA ALA A 48 20.87 -2.06 -3.65
C ALA A 48 20.99 -0.88 -2.67
N LEU A 49 20.45 0.30 -3.03
CA LEU A 49 20.41 1.47 -2.15
C LEU A 49 19.63 1.19 -0.85
N ILE A 50 18.43 0.62 -0.96
CA ILE A 50 17.57 0.34 0.21
C ILE A 50 18.22 -0.72 1.11
N GLN A 51 18.85 -1.74 0.54
CA GLN A 51 19.50 -2.83 1.30
C GLN A 51 20.78 -2.40 2.00
N SER A 52 21.64 -1.59 1.33
CA SER A 52 22.89 -1.14 1.90
C SER A 52 22.72 0.05 2.85
N GLY A 53 21.74 0.92 2.58
CA GLY A 53 21.62 2.22 3.24
C GLY A 53 22.76 3.19 2.90
N GLU A 54 23.63 2.86 1.93
CA GLU A 54 24.81 3.62 1.57
C GLU A 54 24.84 3.96 0.08
N THR A 55 25.24 5.20 -0.24
CA THR A 55 25.40 5.64 -1.63
C THR A 55 26.29 6.90 -1.70
N THR A 56 26.72 7.27 -2.91
CA THR A 56 27.34 8.57 -3.13
C THR A 56 26.26 9.61 -3.45
N LEU A 57 26.57 10.89 -3.18
CA LEU A 57 25.66 11.99 -3.55
C LEU A 57 25.38 12.03 -5.06
N GLN A 58 26.40 11.72 -5.88
CA GLN A 58 26.24 11.64 -7.33
C GLN A 58 25.26 10.53 -7.71
N ALA A 59 25.46 9.31 -7.21
CA ALA A 59 24.59 8.18 -7.54
C ALA A 59 23.14 8.41 -7.08
N LEU A 60 22.94 9.04 -5.91
CA LEU A 60 21.61 9.41 -5.44
C LEU A 60 20.95 10.45 -6.35
N GLY A 61 21.67 11.50 -6.74
CA GLY A 61 21.15 12.53 -7.63
C GLY A 61 20.84 12.01 -9.04
N GLU A 62 21.69 11.12 -9.57
CA GLU A 62 21.41 10.45 -10.85
C GLU A 62 20.18 9.54 -10.78
N LEU A 63 19.99 8.84 -9.66
CA LEU A 63 18.84 7.97 -9.45
C LEU A 63 17.54 8.78 -9.30
N ASP A 64 17.58 9.89 -8.55
CA ASP A 64 16.48 10.84 -8.41
C ASP A 64 16.02 11.37 -9.78
N HIS A 65 16.99 11.80 -10.61
CA HIS A 65 16.73 12.25 -11.98
C HIS A 65 16.13 11.14 -12.86
N GLN A 66 16.65 9.90 -12.80
CA GLN A 66 16.15 8.76 -13.56
C GLN A 66 14.70 8.41 -13.20
N PHE A 67 14.33 8.49 -11.91
CA PHE A 67 12.93 8.32 -11.49
C PHE A 67 12.05 9.48 -11.97
N GLY A 68 12.54 10.72 -11.97
CA GLY A 68 11.82 11.86 -12.56
C GLY A 68 11.50 11.65 -14.03
N LEU A 69 12.48 11.16 -14.83
CA LEU A 69 12.26 10.79 -16.22
C LEU A 69 11.25 9.64 -16.38
N LEU A 70 11.40 8.58 -15.59
CA LEU A 70 10.47 7.44 -15.64
C LEU A 70 9.03 7.90 -15.41
N TYR A 71 8.79 8.72 -14.39
CA TYR A 71 7.43 9.22 -14.10
C TYR A 71 6.91 10.12 -15.24
N ALA A 72 7.76 10.97 -15.81
CA ALA A 72 7.39 11.82 -16.94
C ALA A 72 7.03 10.99 -18.18
N ASP A 73 7.82 9.96 -18.50
CA ASP A 73 7.55 9.05 -19.61
C ASP A 73 6.24 8.28 -19.41
N CYS A 74 6.00 7.79 -18.18
CA CYS A 74 4.74 7.11 -17.81
C CYS A 74 3.53 8.04 -18.00
N VAL A 75 3.61 9.30 -17.53
CA VAL A 75 2.52 10.28 -17.68
C VAL A 75 2.29 10.61 -19.16
N ASN A 76 3.34 10.90 -19.93
CA ASN A 76 3.20 11.24 -21.33
C ASN A 76 2.62 10.07 -22.15
N ALA A 77 3.04 8.84 -21.87
CA ALA A 77 2.47 7.63 -22.47
C ALA A 77 0.99 7.48 -22.11
N PHE A 78 0.63 7.71 -20.83
CA PHE A 78 -0.74 7.69 -20.36
C PHE A 78 -1.62 8.73 -21.06
N LEU A 79 -1.17 9.98 -21.14
CA LEU A 79 -1.89 11.06 -21.82
C LEU A 79 -2.11 10.72 -23.30
N HIS A 80 -1.08 10.23 -23.97
CA HIS A 80 -1.17 9.81 -25.38
C HIS A 80 -2.19 8.68 -25.58
N LYS A 81 -2.11 7.63 -24.75
CA LYS A 81 -3.02 6.45 -24.81
C LYS A 81 -4.48 6.83 -24.63
N HIS A 82 -4.75 7.72 -23.69
CA HIS A 82 -6.11 8.15 -23.33
C HIS A 82 -6.56 9.41 -24.09
N GLN A 83 -5.77 9.88 -25.07
CA GLN A 83 -6.08 11.06 -25.91
C GLN A 83 -6.35 12.32 -25.08
N LEU A 84 -5.60 12.51 -23.99
CA LEU A 84 -5.68 13.63 -23.09
C LEU A 84 -4.61 14.68 -23.41
N LYS A 85 -4.94 15.94 -23.13
CA LYS A 85 -3.97 17.05 -23.20
C LYS A 85 -3.53 17.46 -21.78
N PRO A 86 -2.30 17.93 -21.59
CA PRO A 86 -1.81 18.41 -20.30
C PRO A 86 -2.74 19.43 -19.62
N GLU A 87 -3.35 20.32 -20.42
CA GLU A 87 -4.25 21.38 -19.92
C GLU A 87 -5.55 20.86 -19.29
N GLN A 88 -5.89 19.61 -19.50
CA GLN A 88 -7.06 18.96 -18.88
C GLN A 88 -6.74 18.44 -17.46
N ILE A 89 -5.46 18.43 -17.09
CA ILE A 89 -4.97 17.95 -15.79
C ILE A 89 -4.56 19.14 -14.95
N GLU A 90 -5.22 19.33 -13.80
CA GLU A 90 -4.91 20.41 -12.86
C GLU A 90 -3.56 20.19 -12.16
N ALA A 91 -3.36 18.98 -11.65
CA ALA A 91 -2.10 18.62 -11.03
C ALA A 91 -1.87 17.10 -11.02
N ILE A 92 -0.60 16.75 -10.91
CA ILE A 92 -0.13 15.38 -10.65
C ILE A 92 0.22 15.28 -9.17
N GLY A 93 -0.35 14.31 -8.44
CA GLY A 93 0.11 13.90 -7.12
C GLY A 93 1.13 12.78 -7.26
N CYS A 94 2.39 13.05 -6.99
CA CYS A 94 3.45 12.07 -7.12
C CYS A 94 4.02 11.68 -5.75
N HIS A 95 3.91 10.38 -5.43
CA HIS A 95 4.51 9.83 -4.20
C HIS A 95 6.04 9.92 -4.23
N GLY A 96 6.64 9.68 -5.40
CA GLY A 96 8.06 9.38 -5.51
C GLY A 96 8.36 7.94 -5.07
N GLN A 97 9.62 7.53 -5.14
CA GLN A 97 10.09 6.23 -4.67
C GLN A 97 10.71 6.35 -3.29
N THR A 98 10.12 5.74 -2.28
CA THR A 98 10.71 5.72 -0.94
C THR A 98 11.99 4.92 -0.95
N VAL A 99 13.08 5.56 -0.54
CA VAL A 99 14.41 4.94 -0.35
C VAL A 99 14.79 4.86 1.13
N TRP A 100 14.22 5.73 1.96
CA TRP A 100 14.43 5.71 3.41
C TRP A 100 13.23 6.24 4.16
N HIS A 101 12.94 5.63 5.31
CA HIS A 101 11.90 6.11 6.22
C HIS A 101 12.32 5.86 7.66
N SER A 102 12.62 6.92 8.38
CA SER A 102 13.08 6.89 9.78
C SER A 102 12.23 7.88 10.61
N PRO A 103 10.99 7.52 10.97
CA PRO A 103 10.07 8.44 11.63
C PRO A 103 10.35 8.61 13.13
N LYS A 104 11.30 7.88 13.69
CA LYS A 104 11.66 7.90 15.12
C LYS A 104 13.10 8.39 15.30
N GLY A 105 13.43 8.85 16.54
CA GLY A 105 14.77 9.30 16.89
C GLY A 105 14.85 10.82 17.02
N GLN A 106 16.06 11.32 17.26
CA GLN A 106 16.33 12.74 17.50
C GLN A 106 16.08 13.60 16.23
N PHE A 107 16.34 13.04 15.05
CA PHE A 107 16.18 13.69 13.75
C PHE A 107 15.35 12.81 12.83
N PRO A 108 14.03 12.75 13.03
CA PRO A 108 13.16 11.92 12.19
C PRO A 108 13.12 12.48 10.76
N PHE A 109 13.18 11.60 9.77
CA PHE A 109 13.13 11.98 8.37
C PHE A 109 12.54 10.88 7.49
N THR A 110 12.17 11.26 6.29
CA THR A 110 11.79 10.35 5.22
C THR A 110 12.35 10.86 3.90
N MET A 111 12.68 9.97 2.99
CA MET A 111 13.24 10.32 1.68
C MET A 111 12.53 9.54 0.59
N GLN A 112 11.88 10.28 -0.29
CA GLN A 112 11.32 9.81 -1.55
C GLN A 112 12.09 10.49 -2.68
N ILE A 113 12.59 9.71 -3.62
CA ILE A 113 13.28 10.19 -4.82
C ILE A 113 12.34 10.24 -6.02
N GLY A 114 12.74 11.04 -7.02
CA GLY A 114 12.01 11.37 -8.23
C GLY A 114 11.91 12.87 -8.40
N ASP A 115 12.69 13.45 -9.31
CA ASP A 115 12.75 14.91 -9.55
C ASP A 115 11.40 15.45 -10.00
N MET A 116 10.69 16.10 -9.08
CA MET A 116 9.35 16.66 -9.31
C MET A 116 9.38 17.88 -10.26
N ASN A 117 10.48 18.64 -10.28
CA ASN A 117 10.64 19.74 -11.25
C ASN A 117 10.79 19.19 -12.67
N LEU A 118 11.58 18.12 -12.82
CA LEU A 118 11.73 17.47 -14.10
C LEU A 118 10.41 16.87 -14.59
N LEU A 119 9.66 16.22 -13.70
CA LEU A 119 8.32 15.69 -14.01
C LEU A 119 7.40 16.84 -14.48
N ALA A 120 7.34 17.96 -13.75
CA ALA A 120 6.52 19.12 -14.12
C ALA A 120 6.93 19.69 -15.49
N ALA A 121 8.22 19.91 -15.70
CA ALA A 121 8.74 20.49 -16.94
C ALA A 121 8.53 19.59 -18.17
N LYS A 122 8.67 18.26 -18.00
CA LYS A 122 8.53 17.27 -19.10
C LYS A 122 7.08 16.96 -19.47
N THR A 123 6.15 17.15 -18.53
CA THR A 123 4.72 16.89 -18.78
C THR A 123 3.92 18.14 -19.05
N GLY A 124 4.43 19.34 -18.70
CA GLY A 124 3.68 20.60 -18.76
C GLY A 124 2.52 20.65 -17.75
N ILE A 125 2.58 19.84 -16.67
CA ILE A 125 1.56 19.76 -15.64
C ILE A 125 2.18 20.09 -14.28
N THR A 126 1.49 20.88 -13.47
CA THR A 126 1.89 21.16 -12.07
C THR A 126 1.96 19.85 -11.27
N VAL A 127 3.02 19.67 -10.47
CA VAL A 127 3.21 18.49 -9.64
C VAL A 127 3.08 18.85 -8.16
N VAL A 128 2.42 17.99 -7.41
CA VAL A 128 2.40 17.98 -5.94
C VAL A 128 3.20 16.78 -5.48
N GLY A 129 4.33 17.03 -4.87
CA GLY A 129 5.24 16.01 -4.34
C GLY A 129 5.58 16.27 -2.88
N ASP A 130 6.57 15.52 -2.34
CA ASP A 130 7.00 15.66 -0.93
C ASP A 130 5.83 15.60 0.05
N LEU A 131 4.99 14.63 -0.09
CA LEU A 131 3.71 14.53 0.60
C LEU A 131 3.83 14.14 2.09
N ARG A 132 5.00 13.63 2.53
CA ARG A 132 5.19 13.06 3.88
C ARG A 132 5.85 14.02 4.88
N ARG A 133 6.84 14.82 4.44
CA ARG A 133 7.65 15.65 5.35
C ARG A 133 6.86 16.72 6.08
N LYS A 134 5.77 17.24 5.50
CA LYS A 134 4.91 18.21 6.18
C LYS A 134 4.21 17.65 7.41
N ASP A 135 3.71 16.42 7.33
CA ASP A 135 3.13 15.69 8.48
C ASP A 135 4.18 15.48 9.58
N MET A 136 5.41 15.07 9.18
CA MET A 136 6.53 14.89 10.13
C MET A 136 6.96 16.21 10.78
N ALA A 137 6.90 17.33 10.07
CA ALA A 137 7.19 18.65 10.64
C ALA A 137 6.19 19.05 11.74
N PHE A 138 4.99 18.47 11.73
CA PHE A 138 3.99 18.60 12.80
C PHE A 138 4.03 17.45 13.82
N GLY A 139 5.15 16.74 13.91
CA GLY A 139 5.38 15.66 14.88
C GLY A 139 4.78 14.31 14.49
N GLY A 140 4.17 14.21 13.31
CA GLY A 140 3.66 12.94 12.78
C GLY A 140 4.75 12.04 12.24
N GLN A 141 4.38 10.80 11.89
CA GLN A 141 5.29 9.82 11.32
C GLN A 141 5.40 9.89 9.77
N GLY A 142 4.59 10.74 9.11
CA GLY A 142 4.56 10.83 7.64
C GLY A 142 3.96 9.61 6.93
N ALA A 143 3.42 8.66 7.69
CA ALA A 143 2.77 7.44 7.22
C ALA A 143 1.86 6.87 8.32
N PRO A 144 0.81 6.10 7.94
CA PRO A 144 0.25 5.99 6.60
C PRO A 144 -0.58 7.23 6.21
N LEU A 145 -0.58 7.61 4.92
CA LEU A 145 -1.36 8.76 4.41
C LEU A 145 -2.71 8.34 3.81
N VAL A 146 -2.79 7.11 3.32
CA VAL A 146 -3.98 6.59 2.61
C VAL A 146 -5.25 6.51 3.50
N PRO A 147 -5.20 6.31 4.82
CA PRO A 147 -6.40 6.32 5.66
C PRO A 147 -7.23 7.61 5.59
N ALA A 148 -6.60 8.77 5.34
CA ALA A 148 -7.32 10.02 5.13
C ALA A 148 -8.17 10.00 3.84
N PHE A 149 -7.63 9.41 2.78
CA PHE A 149 -8.36 9.18 1.54
C PHE A 149 -9.46 8.12 1.74
N HIS A 150 -9.16 7.01 2.41
CA HIS A 150 -10.17 6.01 2.73
C HIS A 150 -11.35 6.61 3.48
N GLN A 151 -11.11 7.46 4.47
CA GLN A 151 -12.17 8.18 5.18
C GLN A 151 -12.99 9.05 4.22
N ALA A 152 -12.34 9.79 3.34
CA ALA A 152 -13.03 10.69 2.42
C ALA A 152 -13.94 9.96 1.42
N VAL A 153 -13.58 8.73 1.02
CA VAL A 153 -14.26 8.00 -0.06
C VAL A 153 -15.19 6.90 0.46
N PHE A 154 -14.79 6.21 1.54
CA PHE A 154 -15.48 4.99 2.00
C PHE A 154 -16.22 5.14 3.33
N PHE A 155 -16.10 6.28 4.00
CA PHE A 155 -16.86 6.49 5.25
C PHE A 155 -18.36 6.48 4.98
N ASP A 156 -19.08 5.76 5.83
CA ASP A 156 -20.54 5.67 5.80
C ASP A 156 -21.05 5.61 7.24
N PRO A 157 -21.92 6.55 7.68
CA PRO A 157 -22.39 6.60 9.05
C PRO A 157 -23.24 5.38 9.48
N ASN A 158 -23.68 4.56 8.54
CA ASN A 158 -24.52 3.38 8.79
C ASN A 158 -23.70 2.07 8.88
N TRP A 159 -22.39 2.12 8.65
CA TRP A 159 -21.52 0.95 8.59
C TRP A 159 -20.24 1.14 9.40
N ALA A 160 -19.86 0.13 10.17
CA ALA A 160 -18.48 -0.01 10.62
C ALA A 160 -17.65 -0.51 9.43
N THR A 161 -17.01 0.42 8.71
CA THR A 161 -16.25 0.12 7.51
C THR A 161 -14.79 -0.12 7.84
N VAL A 162 -14.24 -1.22 7.37
CA VAL A 162 -12.80 -1.47 7.36
C VAL A 162 -12.33 -1.56 5.91
N VAL A 163 -11.32 -0.79 5.56
CA VAL A 163 -10.62 -0.92 4.29
C VAL A 163 -9.37 -1.74 4.52
N LEU A 164 -9.27 -2.87 3.85
CA LEU A 164 -8.15 -3.81 3.92
C LEU A 164 -7.37 -3.76 2.61
N ASN A 165 -6.12 -3.34 2.68
CA ASN A 165 -5.17 -3.46 1.57
C ASN A 165 -4.32 -4.72 1.77
N ILE A 166 -4.34 -5.64 0.81
CA ILE A 166 -3.51 -6.86 0.81
C ILE A 166 -2.43 -6.69 -0.26
N GLY A 167 -1.37 -5.97 0.09
CA GLY A 167 -0.13 -5.86 -0.67
C GLY A 167 0.88 -6.93 -0.26
N GLY A 168 2.17 -6.63 -0.29
CA GLY A 168 3.20 -7.49 0.31
C GLY A 168 2.99 -7.65 1.82
N ILE A 169 2.75 -6.55 2.51
CA ILE A 169 2.22 -6.46 3.88
C ILE A 169 0.75 -6.11 3.76
N SER A 170 -0.09 -6.67 4.64
CA SER A 170 -1.49 -6.28 4.71
C SER A 170 -1.73 -5.26 5.82
N ASN A 171 -2.59 -4.29 5.55
CA ASN A 171 -2.92 -3.21 6.47
C ASN A 171 -4.40 -2.86 6.41
N VAL A 172 -4.89 -2.24 7.48
CA VAL A 172 -6.29 -1.83 7.61
C VAL A 172 -6.43 -0.36 7.93
N SER A 173 -7.53 0.23 7.46
CA SER A 173 -8.05 1.51 7.93
C SER A 173 -9.43 1.29 8.54
N LEU A 174 -9.58 1.59 9.81
CA LEU A 174 -10.85 1.46 10.54
C LEU A 174 -11.62 2.77 10.46
N LEU A 175 -12.75 2.76 9.78
CA LEU A 175 -13.64 3.91 9.55
C LEU A 175 -14.95 3.65 10.31
N ILE A 176 -14.88 3.71 11.63
CA ILE A 176 -16.01 3.42 12.50
C ILE A 176 -16.64 4.75 12.93
N PRO A 177 -17.97 4.96 12.72
CA PRO A 177 -18.63 6.17 13.16
C PRO A 177 -18.39 6.45 14.65
N GLU A 178 -18.24 7.72 14.98
CA GLU A 178 -18.00 8.24 16.34
C GLU A 178 -16.65 7.82 16.97
N GLN A 179 -15.79 7.10 16.22
CA GLN A 179 -14.45 6.73 16.67
C GLN A 179 -13.39 7.42 15.82
N PRO A 180 -12.21 7.71 16.38
CA PRO A 180 -11.09 8.16 15.58
C PRO A 180 -10.72 7.13 14.52
N VAL A 181 -10.42 7.59 13.29
CA VAL A 181 -9.85 6.70 12.29
C VAL A 181 -8.49 6.23 12.77
N ILE A 182 -8.24 4.95 12.66
CA ILE A 182 -6.92 4.33 12.91
C ILE A 182 -6.52 3.48 11.72
N GLY A 183 -5.21 3.40 11.48
CA GLY A 183 -4.63 2.57 10.43
C GLY A 183 -3.39 1.86 10.95
N PHE A 184 -3.24 0.57 10.64
CA PHE A 184 -2.11 -0.24 11.09
C PHE A 184 -1.94 -1.50 10.25
N ASP A 185 -0.74 -2.11 10.32
CA ASP A 185 -0.45 -3.35 9.63
C ASP A 185 -0.99 -4.56 10.40
N THR A 186 -1.62 -5.48 9.67
CA THR A 186 -2.17 -6.70 10.25
C THR A 186 -1.17 -7.86 10.26
N GLY A 187 -0.19 -7.84 9.36
CA GLY A 187 0.80 -8.88 9.16
C GLY A 187 1.21 -9.00 7.70
N THR A 188 1.64 -10.18 7.28
CA THR A 188 1.95 -10.41 5.87
C THR A 188 0.69 -10.41 5.02
N GLY A 189 0.81 -9.87 3.82
CA GLY A 189 -0.12 -10.14 2.73
C GLY A 189 0.47 -11.20 1.80
N ASN A 190 1.04 -10.77 0.67
CA ASN A 190 1.59 -11.66 -0.34
C ASN A 190 3.09 -11.98 -0.14
N THR A 191 3.84 -11.23 0.69
CA THR A 191 5.31 -11.32 0.73
C THR A 191 5.82 -12.76 0.93
N LEU A 192 5.29 -13.50 1.89
CA LEU A 192 5.72 -14.87 2.15
C LEU A 192 5.20 -15.85 1.09
N LEU A 193 3.99 -15.63 0.59
CA LEU A 193 3.38 -16.43 -0.49
C LEU A 193 4.23 -16.34 -1.77
N ASP A 194 4.63 -15.12 -2.14
CA ASP A 194 5.41 -14.86 -3.35
C ASP A 194 6.83 -15.42 -3.23
N GLN A 195 7.50 -15.22 -2.08
CA GLN A 195 8.83 -15.77 -1.83
C GLN A 195 8.82 -17.31 -1.81
N TRP A 196 7.75 -17.93 -1.31
CA TRP A 196 7.64 -19.38 -1.24
C TRP A 196 7.39 -20.02 -2.61
N ILE A 197 6.47 -19.45 -3.40
CA ILE A 197 6.25 -19.95 -4.77
C ILE A 197 7.44 -19.70 -5.69
N GLU A 198 8.13 -18.57 -5.55
CA GLU A 198 9.35 -18.27 -6.29
C GLU A 198 10.42 -19.34 -6.01
N LYS A 199 10.63 -19.68 -4.74
CA LYS A 199 11.59 -20.70 -4.33
C LYS A 199 11.30 -22.09 -4.89
N TYR A 200 10.03 -22.52 -4.94
CA TYR A 200 9.66 -23.89 -5.30
C TYR A 200 9.16 -24.06 -6.73
N GLN A 201 8.64 -23.00 -7.36
CA GLN A 201 8.10 -23.05 -8.72
C GLN A 201 8.74 -22.04 -9.68
N GLY A 202 9.61 -21.14 -9.21
CA GLY A 202 10.20 -20.09 -10.03
C GLY A 202 9.19 -19.05 -10.57
N LYS A 203 8.01 -18.96 -9.94
CA LYS A 203 6.95 -18.03 -10.32
C LYS A 203 6.97 -16.82 -9.39
N ALA A 204 6.68 -15.63 -9.93
CA ALA A 204 6.67 -14.39 -9.15
C ALA A 204 5.55 -14.35 -8.10
N TYR A 205 4.41 -14.98 -8.35
CA TYR A 205 3.26 -15.02 -7.43
C TYR A 205 2.34 -16.21 -7.72
N ASP A 206 1.48 -16.55 -6.76
CA ASP A 206 0.46 -17.61 -6.86
C ASP A 206 -0.80 -17.04 -7.52
N LYS A 207 -0.90 -17.24 -8.84
CA LYS A 207 -2.02 -16.71 -9.62
C LYS A 207 -3.36 -17.27 -9.10
N ASN A 208 -4.26 -16.39 -8.71
CA ASN A 208 -5.58 -16.69 -8.12
C ASN A 208 -5.53 -17.57 -6.86
N GLY A 209 -4.37 -17.81 -6.24
CA GLY A 209 -4.22 -18.73 -5.11
C GLY A 209 -4.39 -20.22 -5.50
N GLU A 210 -4.15 -20.56 -6.76
CA GLU A 210 -4.36 -21.93 -7.27
C GLU A 210 -3.46 -22.94 -6.59
N TRP A 211 -2.21 -22.57 -6.33
CA TRP A 211 -1.29 -23.46 -5.63
C TRP A 211 -1.61 -23.60 -4.15
N ALA A 212 -1.95 -22.53 -3.47
CA ALA A 212 -2.43 -22.56 -2.08
C ALA A 212 -3.68 -23.44 -1.94
N THR A 213 -4.62 -23.32 -2.88
CA THR A 213 -5.85 -24.12 -2.88
C THR A 213 -5.60 -25.63 -3.12
N SER A 214 -4.48 -25.99 -3.75
CA SER A 214 -4.10 -27.40 -3.98
C SER A 214 -3.47 -28.08 -2.77
N GLY A 215 -3.07 -27.32 -1.75
CA GLY A 215 -2.48 -27.81 -0.51
C GLY A 215 -3.48 -27.94 0.63
N GLN A 216 -3.00 -28.43 1.77
CA GLN A 216 -3.76 -28.54 3.02
C GLN A 216 -3.10 -27.68 4.10
N VAL A 217 -3.92 -26.94 4.84
CA VAL A 217 -3.44 -26.13 5.96
C VAL A 217 -2.89 -27.04 7.06
N ASN A 218 -1.65 -26.79 7.46
CA ASN A 218 -1.04 -27.47 8.59
C ASN A 218 -1.23 -26.63 9.87
N SER A 219 -1.96 -27.20 10.83
CA SER A 219 -2.32 -26.51 12.08
C SER A 219 -1.13 -26.19 12.97
N ASP A 220 -0.11 -27.06 13.01
CA ASP A 220 1.08 -26.85 13.84
C ASP A 220 1.94 -25.71 13.28
N LEU A 221 2.07 -25.63 11.95
CA LEU A 221 2.75 -24.53 11.28
C LEU A 221 1.97 -23.22 11.48
N LEU A 222 0.66 -23.24 11.26
CA LEU A 222 -0.17 -22.04 11.45
C LEU A 222 -0.06 -21.49 12.88
N ALA A 223 -0.12 -22.36 13.88
CA ALA A 223 0.05 -21.98 15.27
C ALA A 223 1.45 -21.38 15.53
N ALA A 224 2.50 -21.99 14.98
CA ALA A 224 3.86 -21.46 15.10
C ALA A 224 4.06 -20.11 14.41
N LEU A 225 3.39 -19.87 13.28
CA LEU A 225 3.43 -18.58 12.56
C LEU A 225 2.70 -17.48 13.34
N LEU A 226 1.56 -17.79 13.94
CA LEU A 226 0.76 -16.87 14.75
C LEU A 226 1.37 -16.58 16.13
N ASP A 227 2.29 -17.43 16.60
CA ASP A 227 3.07 -17.24 17.82
C ASP A 227 4.24 -16.28 17.54
N GLU A 228 3.91 -15.01 17.30
CA GLU A 228 4.83 -13.91 17.06
C GLU A 228 4.40 -12.68 17.85
N ASP A 229 5.36 -12.04 18.54
CA ASP A 229 5.10 -10.89 19.43
C ASP A 229 4.36 -9.74 18.71
N PHE A 230 4.59 -9.58 17.42
CA PHE A 230 3.92 -8.56 16.60
C PHE A 230 2.39 -8.63 16.72
N PHE A 231 1.81 -9.82 16.80
CA PHE A 231 0.35 -9.97 16.87
C PHE A 231 -0.24 -9.55 18.22
N GLN A 232 0.59 -9.51 19.27
CA GLN A 232 0.19 -9.05 20.63
C GLN A 232 0.30 -7.54 20.79
N LEU A 233 0.97 -6.82 19.88
CA LEU A 233 1.12 -5.38 19.97
C LEU A 233 -0.21 -4.67 19.73
N PRO A 234 -0.54 -3.65 20.55
CA PRO A 234 -1.71 -2.82 20.30
C PRO A 234 -1.49 -1.90 19.08
N PRO A 235 -2.56 -1.51 18.37
CA PRO A 235 -2.48 -0.45 17.37
C PRO A 235 -2.11 0.92 17.99
N PRO A 236 -1.40 1.80 17.26
CA PRO A 236 -0.89 1.59 15.91
C PRO A 236 0.40 0.74 15.90
N LYS A 237 0.48 -0.21 14.97
CA LYS A 237 1.66 -1.06 14.79
C LYS A 237 2.00 -1.19 13.30
N SER A 238 3.28 -1.37 13.00
CA SER A 238 3.76 -1.58 11.63
C SER A 238 4.78 -2.71 11.59
N THR A 239 4.91 -3.34 10.44
CA THR A 239 5.83 -4.44 10.17
C THR A 239 6.24 -4.43 8.70
N GLY A 240 7.22 -5.27 8.34
CA GLY A 240 7.74 -5.35 6.99
C GLY A 240 8.53 -6.63 6.74
N ARG A 241 9.28 -6.60 5.65
CA ARG A 241 10.16 -7.72 5.25
C ARG A 241 11.34 -7.95 6.20
N GLU A 242 11.64 -6.99 7.06
CA GLU A 242 12.64 -7.14 8.13
C GLU A 242 12.24 -8.19 9.14
N LEU A 243 10.95 -8.34 9.44
CA LEU A 243 10.40 -9.38 10.30
C LEU A 243 9.95 -10.59 9.48
N PHE A 244 9.05 -10.38 8.53
CA PHE A 244 8.41 -11.44 7.77
C PHE A 244 9.16 -11.70 6.45
N ASN A 245 10.09 -12.65 6.48
CA ASN A 245 10.91 -13.04 5.34
C ASN A 245 11.08 -14.57 5.29
N LEU A 246 11.70 -15.06 4.22
CA LEU A 246 11.87 -16.50 4.01
C LEU A 246 12.67 -17.18 5.12
N ALA A 247 13.72 -16.51 5.65
CA ALA A 247 14.54 -17.06 6.74
C ALA A 247 13.72 -17.22 8.03
N TRP A 248 12.86 -16.25 8.35
CA TRP A 248 11.91 -16.35 9.46
C TRP A 248 10.96 -17.54 9.27
N LEU A 249 10.37 -17.68 8.09
CA LEU A 249 9.47 -18.81 7.76
C LEU A 249 10.17 -20.15 7.92
N GLU A 250 11.37 -20.31 7.37
CA GLU A 250 12.16 -21.54 7.46
C GLU A 250 12.50 -21.90 8.91
N ASN A 251 12.81 -20.90 9.75
CA ASN A 251 13.00 -21.11 11.18
C ASN A 251 11.73 -21.63 11.88
N LYS A 252 10.55 -21.08 11.52
CA LYS A 252 9.25 -21.58 12.06
C LYS A 252 8.99 -23.02 11.62
N ILE A 253 9.25 -23.37 10.35
CA ILE A 253 9.13 -24.74 9.84
C ILE A 253 10.08 -25.70 10.59
N GLN A 254 11.32 -25.29 10.82
CA GLN A 254 12.30 -26.10 11.56
C GLN A 254 11.86 -26.37 13.02
N LYS A 255 11.26 -25.40 13.70
CA LYS A 255 10.76 -25.53 15.08
C LYS A 255 9.68 -26.61 15.23
N ILE A 256 8.92 -26.90 14.18
CA ILE A 256 7.89 -27.94 14.18
C ILE A 256 8.38 -29.25 13.55
N ALA A 257 9.60 -29.28 12.99
CA ALA A 257 10.19 -30.48 12.44
C ALA A 257 10.28 -31.58 13.52
N GLY A 258 9.74 -32.77 13.23
CA GLY A 258 9.64 -33.88 14.18
C GLY A 258 8.34 -33.94 14.99
N LYS A 259 7.51 -32.89 14.95
CA LYS A 259 6.14 -32.90 15.53
C LYS A 259 5.07 -33.22 14.50
N THR A 260 5.36 -33.00 13.23
CA THR A 260 4.43 -33.20 12.10
C THR A 260 5.09 -34.06 11.02
N THR A 261 4.29 -34.65 10.15
CA THR A 261 4.76 -35.29 8.92
C THR A 261 5.50 -34.26 8.03
N ALA A 262 6.38 -34.76 7.14
CA ALA A 262 7.09 -33.89 6.21
C ALA A 262 6.10 -32.98 5.45
N LEU A 263 6.28 -31.66 5.58
CA LEU A 263 5.41 -30.67 4.93
C LEU A 263 5.69 -30.64 3.43
N LEU A 264 4.65 -30.79 2.65
CA LEU A 264 4.73 -30.57 1.21
C LEU A 264 4.76 -29.06 0.92
N PRO A 265 5.49 -28.60 -0.10
CA PRO A 265 5.57 -27.16 -0.42
C PRO A 265 4.21 -26.51 -0.65
N GLN A 266 3.23 -27.20 -1.26
CA GLN A 266 1.87 -26.68 -1.43
C GLN A 266 1.10 -26.56 -0.11
N ASP A 267 1.39 -27.40 0.89
CA ASP A 267 0.74 -27.33 2.20
C ASP A 267 1.27 -26.12 3.00
N VAL A 268 2.55 -25.80 2.83
CA VAL A 268 3.11 -24.55 3.37
C VAL A 268 2.45 -23.35 2.68
N GLN A 269 2.29 -23.36 1.36
CA GLN A 269 1.60 -22.28 0.63
C GLN A 269 0.16 -22.10 1.11
N ALA A 270 -0.59 -23.19 1.29
CA ALA A 270 -1.95 -23.16 1.85
C ALA A 270 -1.96 -22.58 3.27
N THR A 271 -0.99 -22.99 4.10
CA THR A 271 -0.86 -22.49 5.48
C THR A 271 -0.50 -21.02 5.51
N LEU A 272 0.32 -20.52 4.58
CA LEU A 272 0.64 -19.08 4.46
C LEU A 272 -0.57 -18.25 4.04
N ALA A 273 -1.42 -18.76 3.14
CA ALA A 273 -2.68 -18.08 2.80
C ALA A 273 -3.61 -18.00 4.01
N GLU A 274 -3.76 -19.08 4.76
CA GLU A 274 -4.54 -19.10 6.01
C GLU A 274 -3.91 -18.20 7.08
N PHE A 275 -2.59 -18.15 7.19
CA PHE A 275 -1.89 -17.24 8.10
C PHE A 275 -2.21 -15.77 7.80
N THR A 276 -2.24 -15.38 6.52
CA THR A 276 -2.68 -14.04 6.12
C THR A 276 -4.12 -13.79 6.56
N VAL A 277 -5.03 -14.73 6.34
CA VAL A 277 -6.44 -14.63 6.78
C VAL A 277 -6.52 -14.44 8.30
N GLN A 278 -5.86 -15.32 9.06
CA GLN A 278 -5.96 -15.30 10.53
C GLN A 278 -5.32 -14.04 11.13
N SER A 279 -4.22 -13.53 10.57
CA SER A 279 -3.61 -12.27 11.01
C SER A 279 -4.56 -11.07 10.82
N ILE A 280 -5.32 -11.06 9.73
CA ILE A 280 -6.34 -10.04 9.47
C ILE A 280 -7.50 -10.19 10.47
N VAL A 281 -8.01 -11.40 10.67
CA VAL A 281 -9.11 -11.69 11.61
C VAL A 281 -8.74 -11.27 13.03
N LEU A 282 -7.52 -11.59 13.48
CA LEU A 282 -7.02 -11.16 14.81
C LEU A 282 -7.02 -9.63 14.95
N ALA A 283 -6.66 -8.91 13.91
CA ALA A 283 -6.69 -7.44 13.91
C ALA A 283 -8.11 -6.87 14.03
N LEU A 284 -9.11 -7.58 13.49
CA LEU A 284 -10.52 -7.15 13.48
C LEU A 284 -11.31 -7.58 14.72
N ASN A 285 -10.86 -8.58 15.47
CA ASN A 285 -11.59 -9.13 16.62
C ASN A 285 -11.82 -8.12 17.77
N ASN A 286 -11.02 -7.06 17.82
CA ASN A 286 -11.12 -6.03 18.88
C ASN A 286 -12.05 -4.87 18.49
N ILE A 287 -12.67 -4.91 17.32
CA ILE A 287 -13.60 -3.86 16.90
C ILE A 287 -14.89 -3.97 17.68
N GLN A 288 -15.18 -2.94 18.48
CA GLN A 288 -16.42 -2.83 19.24
C GLN A 288 -17.39 -1.88 18.54
N THR A 289 -18.51 -2.42 18.06
CA THR A 289 -19.56 -1.66 17.38
C THR A 289 -20.88 -2.42 17.43
N THR A 290 -21.98 -1.69 17.41
CA THR A 290 -23.33 -2.23 17.20
C THR A 290 -23.78 -2.11 15.74
N LEU A 291 -23.01 -1.42 14.90
CA LEU A 291 -23.30 -1.24 13.49
C LEU A 291 -22.97 -2.51 12.69
N PRO A 292 -23.64 -2.74 11.57
CA PRO A 292 -23.23 -3.80 10.67
C PRO A 292 -21.81 -3.54 10.14
N CYS A 293 -21.00 -4.60 10.06
CA CYS A 293 -19.61 -4.52 9.65
C CYS A 293 -19.44 -4.80 8.15
N ARG A 294 -18.62 -4.00 7.48
CA ARG A 294 -18.19 -4.30 6.10
C ARG A 294 -16.67 -4.22 5.96
N LEU A 295 -16.13 -5.13 5.15
CA LEU A 295 -14.72 -5.20 4.79
C LEU A 295 -14.58 -4.88 3.31
N LEU A 296 -13.94 -3.76 2.99
CA LEU A 296 -13.61 -3.36 1.62
C LEU A 296 -12.18 -3.79 1.33
N VAL A 297 -12.01 -4.71 0.38
CA VAL A 297 -10.70 -5.31 0.10
C VAL A 297 -10.12 -4.73 -1.17
N CYS A 298 -8.84 -4.35 -1.13
CA CYS A 298 -8.05 -3.89 -2.26
C CYS A 298 -6.62 -4.49 -2.24
N GLY A 299 -5.82 -4.14 -3.23
CA GLY A 299 -4.46 -4.66 -3.43
C GLY A 299 -4.44 -6.02 -4.13
N GLY A 300 -3.25 -6.44 -4.55
CA GLY A 300 -3.06 -7.66 -5.35
C GLY A 300 -3.58 -8.94 -4.68
N GLY A 301 -3.54 -9.02 -3.35
CA GLY A 301 -4.06 -10.16 -2.59
C GLY A 301 -5.59 -10.34 -2.68
N ALA A 302 -6.33 -9.29 -3.05
CA ALA A 302 -7.77 -9.40 -3.33
C ALA A 302 -8.10 -10.34 -4.50
N LYS A 303 -7.12 -10.63 -5.36
CA LYS A 303 -7.22 -11.60 -6.47
C LYS A 303 -6.99 -13.05 -6.02
N ASN A 304 -6.44 -13.25 -4.81
CA ASN A 304 -6.15 -14.59 -4.28
C ASN A 304 -7.41 -15.21 -3.69
N GLN A 305 -7.97 -16.22 -4.36
CA GLN A 305 -9.22 -16.87 -3.95
C GLN A 305 -9.08 -17.65 -2.64
N ALA A 306 -7.89 -18.18 -2.31
CA ALA A 306 -7.67 -18.86 -1.03
C ALA A 306 -7.85 -17.86 0.12
N ILE A 307 -7.26 -16.66 0.01
CA ILE A 307 -7.40 -15.59 1.01
C ILE A 307 -8.86 -15.10 1.07
N MET A 308 -9.46 -14.76 -0.08
CA MET A 308 -10.81 -14.21 -0.11
C MET A 308 -11.87 -15.19 0.42
N ASN A 309 -11.75 -16.47 0.11
CA ASN A 309 -12.64 -17.51 0.64
C ASN A 309 -12.41 -17.72 2.14
N GLY A 310 -11.16 -17.73 2.59
CA GLY A 310 -10.81 -17.81 4.02
C GLY A 310 -11.40 -16.65 4.82
N LEU A 311 -11.30 -15.41 4.33
CA LEU A 311 -11.93 -14.24 4.96
C LEU A 311 -13.45 -14.36 5.06
N LYS A 312 -14.13 -14.82 3.98
CA LYS A 312 -15.58 -15.05 4.00
C LYS A 312 -16.01 -16.13 5.00
N GLN A 313 -15.20 -17.17 5.16
CA GLN A 313 -15.47 -18.22 6.14
C GLN A 313 -15.23 -17.76 7.58
N ALA A 314 -14.14 -17.03 7.81
CA ALA A 314 -13.76 -16.56 9.15
C ALA A 314 -14.62 -15.37 9.66
N LEU A 315 -15.21 -14.60 8.74
CA LEU A 315 -16.02 -13.40 9.05
C LEU A 315 -17.45 -13.51 8.49
N PRO A 316 -18.25 -14.52 8.89
CA PRO A 316 -19.55 -14.81 8.27
C PRO A 316 -20.60 -13.71 8.48
N SER A 317 -20.44 -12.87 9.51
CA SER A 317 -21.33 -11.74 9.80
C SER A 317 -20.92 -10.44 9.10
N TRP A 318 -19.77 -10.43 8.41
CA TRP A 318 -19.26 -9.25 7.71
C TRP A 318 -19.68 -9.25 6.26
N ARG A 319 -20.01 -8.06 5.73
CA ARG A 319 -20.17 -7.86 4.30
C ARG A 319 -18.79 -7.63 3.69
N ILE A 320 -18.25 -8.64 3.00
CA ILE A 320 -16.93 -8.56 2.34
C ILE A 320 -17.15 -8.20 0.87
N GLN A 321 -16.54 -7.10 0.44
CA GLN A 321 -16.66 -6.54 -0.91
C GLN A 321 -15.28 -6.11 -1.42
N LEU A 322 -15.11 -6.07 -2.74
CA LEU A 322 -13.97 -5.42 -3.36
C LEU A 322 -14.22 -3.90 -3.47
N THR A 323 -13.18 -3.10 -3.41
CA THR A 323 -13.31 -1.65 -3.65
C THR A 323 -13.84 -1.33 -5.04
N THR A 324 -13.65 -2.23 -6.02
CA THR A 324 -14.22 -2.13 -7.37
C THR A 324 -15.76 -2.10 -7.36
N GLU A 325 -16.42 -2.71 -6.38
CA GLU A 325 -17.87 -2.63 -6.21
C GLU A 325 -18.35 -1.22 -5.78
N LEU A 326 -17.43 -0.36 -5.38
CA LEU A 326 -17.64 1.05 -5.05
C LEU A 326 -16.93 1.99 -6.04
N ASP A 327 -16.82 1.59 -7.29
CA ASP A 327 -16.24 2.33 -8.42
C ASP A 327 -14.75 2.69 -8.25
N LEU A 328 -14.02 1.96 -7.37
CA LEU A 328 -12.58 2.15 -7.19
C LEU A 328 -11.84 0.82 -7.37
N ASP A 329 -11.13 0.68 -8.47
CA ASP A 329 -10.38 -0.52 -8.82
C ASP A 329 -9.36 -0.90 -7.73
N ILE A 330 -9.31 -2.20 -7.41
CA ILE A 330 -8.49 -2.75 -6.32
C ILE A 330 -6.99 -2.48 -6.46
N ASP A 331 -6.48 -2.36 -7.67
CA ASP A 331 -5.06 -2.15 -7.93
C ASP A 331 -4.66 -0.67 -7.86
N TYR A 332 -5.62 0.27 -8.02
CA TYR A 332 -5.34 1.69 -8.17
C TYR A 332 -5.83 2.58 -7.01
N VAL A 333 -6.19 1.98 -5.87
CA VAL A 333 -6.62 2.72 -4.68
C VAL A 333 -5.53 3.71 -4.21
N GLU A 334 -4.27 3.25 -4.15
CA GLU A 334 -3.15 4.10 -3.70
C GLU A 334 -2.85 5.22 -4.72
N ALA A 335 -2.76 4.92 -6.01
CA ALA A 335 -2.55 5.95 -7.04
C ALA A 335 -3.69 6.98 -7.02
N THR A 336 -4.94 6.54 -6.85
CA THR A 336 -6.10 7.44 -6.67
C THR A 336 -5.97 8.31 -5.42
N ALA A 337 -5.46 7.75 -4.33
CA ALA A 337 -5.18 8.52 -3.10
C ALA A 337 -4.17 9.64 -3.34
N PHE A 338 -3.13 9.41 -4.16
CA PHE A 338 -2.16 10.47 -4.50
C PHE A 338 -2.75 11.56 -5.40
N ALA A 339 -3.65 11.22 -6.32
CA ALA A 339 -4.43 12.22 -7.05
C ALA A 339 -5.29 13.07 -6.10
N TRP A 340 -5.95 12.42 -5.13
CA TRP A 340 -6.74 13.12 -4.10
C TRP A 340 -5.86 14.02 -3.21
N LEU A 341 -4.67 13.57 -2.83
CA LEU A 341 -3.71 14.39 -2.08
C LEU A 341 -3.29 15.65 -2.85
N ALA A 342 -3.09 15.53 -4.17
CA ALA A 342 -2.84 16.70 -5.03
C ALA A 342 -4.04 17.66 -5.03
N TYR A 343 -5.27 17.14 -5.22
CA TYR A 343 -6.47 17.96 -5.09
C TYR A 343 -6.53 18.71 -3.75
N ARG A 344 -6.31 18.01 -2.63
CA ARG A 344 -6.30 18.62 -1.29
C ARG A 344 -5.25 19.73 -1.19
N ARG A 345 -4.06 19.50 -1.73
CA ARG A 345 -2.97 20.48 -1.71
C ARG A 345 -3.28 21.71 -2.56
N MET A 346 -3.79 21.52 -3.77
CA MET A 346 -4.15 22.64 -4.67
C MET A 346 -5.24 23.54 -4.07
N HIS A 347 -6.13 22.97 -3.27
CA HIS A 347 -7.18 23.69 -2.55
C HIS A 347 -6.80 24.08 -1.11
N ASN A 348 -5.54 23.84 -0.69
CA ASN A 348 -5.04 24.11 0.66
C ASN A 348 -5.88 23.45 1.77
N LEU A 349 -6.41 22.26 1.52
CA LEU A 349 -7.24 21.49 2.46
C LEU A 349 -6.38 20.51 3.26
N PRO A 350 -6.68 20.24 4.55
CA PRO A 350 -5.99 19.21 5.33
C PRO A 350 -6.08 17.84 4.66
N ALA A 351 -5.00 17.06 4.72
CA ALA A 351 -4.89 15.78 4.03
C ALA A 351 -4.24 14.64 4.85
N ASN A 352 -3.84 14.92 6.09
CA ASN A 352 -3.42 13.91 7.06
C ASN A 352 -4.51 13.70 8.13
N LEU A 353 -4.39 12.60 8.86
CA LEU A 353 -5.18 12.31 10.06
C LEU A 353 -4.26 12.22 11.27
N PRO A 354 -4.30 13.20 12.19
CA PRO A 354 -3.51 13.17 13.44
C PRO A 354 -3.67 11.88 14.24
N SER A 355 -4.89 11.31 14.27
CA SER A 355 -5.17 10.04 14.95
C SER A 355 -4.43 8.83 14.34
N VAL A 356 -3.97 8.95 13.10
CA VAL A 356 -3.27 7.89 12.37
C VAL A 356 -1.76 8.12 12.36
N THR A 357 -1.33 9.35 12.04
CA THR A 357 0.10 9.66 11.87
C THR A 357 0.77 10.13 13.15
N GLY A 358 -0.01 10.54 14.16
CA GLY A 358 0.50 11.14 15.40
C GLY A 358 0.87 12.61 15.27
N ALA A 359 0.57 13.27 14.15
CA ALA A 359 0.78 14.70 13.98
C ALA A 359 -0.06 15.52 14.98
N THR A 360 0.45 16.69 15.39
CA THR A 360 -0.25 17.59 16.32
C THR A 360 -1.44 18.31 15.69
N SER A 361 -1.49 18.36 14.35
CA SER A 361 -2.55 19.06 13.62
C SER A 361 -2.84 18.43 12.26
N ALA A 362 -4.07 18.59 11.80
CA ALA A 362 -4.45 18.30 10.43
C ALA A 362 -3.94 19.42 9.50
N VAL A 363 -3.13 19.06 8.51
CA VAL A 363 -2.45 20.01 7.62
C VAL A 363 -2.57 19.61 6.15
N SER A 364 -2.48 20.61 5.28
CA SER A 364 -2.35 20.38 3.84
C SER A 364 -0.95 19.84 3.53
N LEU A 365 -0.89 18.70 2.87
CA LEU A 365 0.37 17.99 2.59
C LEU A 365 0.97 18.36 1.23
N GLY A 366 2.29 18.23 1.14
CA GLY A 366 3.02 18.35 -0.12
C GLY A 366 3.53 19.73 -0.45
N ALA A 367 4.52 19.76 -1.34
CA ALA A 367 5.05 20.96 -2.01
C ALA A 367 4.49 21.00 -3.44
N ILE A 368 4.31 22.21 -3.96
CA ILE A 368 3.86 22.46 -5.34
C ILE A 368 5.09 22.78 -6.19
N PHE A 369 5.24 22.06 -7.29
CA PHE A 369 6.24 22.25 -8.33
C PHE A 369 5.52 22.73 -9.59
N PRO A 370 5.53 24.03 -9.87
CA PRO A 370 4.81 24.59 -11.02
C PRO A 370 5.38 24.06 -12.33
N LYS A 371 4.53 23.98 -13.34
CA LYS A 371 4.94 23.62 -14.71
C LYS A 371 5.78 24.69 -15.40
N GLU A 372 5.70 25.95 -14.92
CA GLU A 372 6.42 27.15 -15.37
C GLU A 372 7.06 27.87 -14.18
#